data_98812676e847ea363b87dfdfe43eb502
#
_entry.id   98812676e847ea363b87dfdfe43eb502
#
_cell.length_a   1.000
_cell.length_b   1.000
_cell.length_c   1.000
_cell.angle_alpha   90.00
_cell.angle_beta   90.00
_cell.angle_gamma   90.00
#
_symmetry.space_group_name_H-M   'P 1'
#
loop_
_entity.id
_entity.type
_entity.pdbx_description
1 polymer ?
#
loop_
_entity_poly.entity_id
_entity_poly.type
_entity_poly.pdbx_seq_one_letter_code
_entity_poly.pdbx_strand_id
1 'polypeptide(L)'
;MAVTRSAAELLARASSRERVTPDDARSGAGFERVVVGPDCYFVKRLSFASDWIMRASGDHVCRQYLVWQAGIMDESPSCIDHAVVAMGLDGVGSDAVLTIVMRDVGGFLVPPGDAMVPAGQHAGFITHMAALHSTFWDWDDQIGLTTMAQRIRLFAPDTIAPELTAAEVPPVAATAAATGRAGRPSLPRLQRAPSAPPSR
;
A
#
# COMPACT_ATOMS: atom_id res chain seq x y z
N MET A 1 18.91 -12.14 -14.36
CA MET A 1 18.85 -10.71 -14.02
C MET A 1 17.72 -10.09 -14.83
N ALA A 2 16.61 -9.76 -14.18
CA ALA A 2 15.56 -8.98 -14.84
C ALA A 2 16.11 -7.60 -15.17
N VAL A 3 16.02 -7.19 -16.43
CA VAL A 3 16.38 -5.82 -16.85
C VAL A 3 15.36 -4.89 -16.20
N THR A 4 15.79 -4.17 -15.17
CA THR A 4 14.97 -3.14 -14.51
C THR A 4 14.66 -2.07 -15.56
N ARG A 5 13.48 -2.14 -16.17
CA ARG A 5 13.04 -1.14 -17.15
C ARG A 5 12.69 0.14 -16.41
N SER A 6 13.24 1.25 -16.89
CA SER A 6 12.82 2.57 -16.42
C SER A 6 11.34 2.78 -16.76
N ALA A 7 10.54 3.25 -15.78
CA ALA A 7 9.15 3.61 -16.04
C ALA A 7 9.04 4.66 -17.16
N ALA A 8 9.96 5.62 -17.21
CA ALA A 8 10.02 6.66 -18.25
C ALA A 8 10.20 6.05 -19.64
N GLU A 9 11.15 5.12 -19.81
CA GLU A 9 11.41 4.45 -21.11
C GLU A 9 10.21 3.62 -21.57
N LEU A 10 9.56 2.90 -20.66
CA LEU A 10 8.37 2.13 -20.97
C LEU A 10 7.23 3.06 -21.41
N LEU A 11 6.97 4.10 -20.65
CA LEU A 11 5.87 5.03 -20.88
C LEU A 11 6.09 5.96 -22.08
N ALA A 12 7.35 6.20 -22.51
CA ALA A 12 7.66 6.92 -23.74
C ALA A 12 7.14 6.20 -24.99
N ARG A 13 6.91 4.90 -24.93
CA ARG A 13 6.40 4.06 -26.04
C ARG A 13 4.87 3.91 -26.01
N ALA A 14 4.18 4.63 -25.13
CA ALA A 14 2.72 4.53 -25.01
C ALA A 14 2.01 5.03 -26.27
N SER A 15 1.13 4.22 -26.82
CA SER A 15 0.24 4.55 -27.93
C SER A 15 -1.06 5.20 -27.48
N SER A 16 -1.50 4.92 -26.25
CA SER A 16 -2.66 5.61 -25.65
C SER A 16 -2.49 5.73 -24.13
N ARG A 17 -3.18 6.73 -23.56
CA ARG A 17 -3.28 6.96 -22.12
C ARG A 17 -4.68 7.41 -21.77
N GLU A 18 -5.25 6.81 -20.75
CA GLU A 18 -6.57 7.14 -20.23
C GLU A 18 -6.48 7.33 -18.73
N ARG A 19 -6.92 8.49 -18.23
CA ARG A 19 -7.01 8.72 -16.79
C ARG A 19 -8.12 7.85 -16.19
N VAL A 20 -7.82 7.18 -15.09
CA VAL A 20 -8.76 6.33 -14.36
C VAL A 20 -8.97 6.92 -12.97
N THR A 21 -10.21 6.95 -12.53
CA THR A 21 -10.56 7.31 -11.14
C THR A 21 -11.18 6.08 -10.49
N PRO A 22 -10.41 5.27 -9.74
CA PRO A 22 -10.96 4.12 -9.05
C PRO A 22 -11.90 4.57 -7.92
N ASP A 23 -13.06 3.92 -7.82
CA ASP A 23 -14.08 4.25 -6.82
C ASP A 23 -13.60 4.07 -5.38
N ASP A 24 -12.60 3.21 -5.17
CA ASP A 24 -12.03 2.87 -3.87
C ASP A 24 -10.63 3.45 -3.63
N ALA A 25 -10.18 4.39 -4.46
CA ALA A 25 -8.90 5.08 -4.25
C ALA A 25 -8.90 5.81 -2.91
N ARG A 26 -7.95 5.45 -2.02
CA ARG A 26 -7.88 5.98 -0.64
C ARG A 26 -6.71 6.92 -0.38
N SER A 27 -5.79 7.06 -1.35
CA SER A 27 -4.49 7.73 -1.13
C SER A 27 -4.36 8.90 -2.08
N GLY A 28 -4.92 9.75 -2.49
CA GLY A 28 -4.65 10.90 -3.38
C GLY A 28 -3.71 10.63 -4.58
N ALA A 29 -3.48 9.34 -4.91
CA ALA A 29 -2.66 8.96 -6.06
C ALA A 29 -3.40 9.20 -7.38
N GLY A 30 -2.67 9.60 -8.41
CA GLY A 30 -3.18 9.64 -9.78
C GLY A 30 -3.08 8.27 -10.46
N PHE A 31 -4.08 7.91 -11.26
CA PHE A 31 -4.09 6.63 -11.97
C PHE A 31 -4.34 6.82 -13.47
N GLU A 32 -3.66 6.02 -14.27
CA GLU A 32 -3.84 5.95 -15.73
C GLU A 32 -3.82 4.50 -16.20
N ARG A 33 -4.62 4.18 -17.23
CA ARG A 33 -4.45 2.99 -18.05
C ARG A 33 -3.64 3.38 -19.27
N VAL A 34 -2.59 2.61 -19.58
CA VAL A 34 -1.62 2.93 -20.64
C VAL A 34 -1.42 1.72 -21.52
N VAL A 35 -1.47 1.90 -22.85
CA VAL A 35 -1.21 0.84 -23.83
C VAL A 35 0.19 1.04 -24.42
N VAL A 36 1.00 -0.02 -24.39
CA VAL A 36 2.35 -0.05 -24.98
C VAL A 36 2.48 -1.32 -25.82
N GLY A 37 2.47 -1.17 -27.14
CA GLY A 37 2.39 -2.32 -28.05
C GLY A 37 1.12 -3.14 -27.83
N PRO A 38 1.21 -4.46 -27.60
CA PRO A 38 0.03 -5.30 -27.33
C PRO A 38 -0.41 -5.28 -25.87
N ASP A 39 0.37 -4.68 -24.95
CA ASP A 39 0.18 -4.79 -23.52
C ASP A 39 -0.56 -3.59 -22.95
N CYS A 40 -1.43 -3.84 -21.97
CA CYS A 40 -2.09 -2.82 -21.17
C CYS A 40 -1.48 -2.77 -19.78
N TYR A 41 -1.15 -1.56 -19.34
CA TYR A 41 -0.56 -1.29 -18.04
C TYR A 41 -1.45 -0.36 -17.22
N PHE A 42 -1.42 -0.56 -15.91
CA PHE A 42 -2.01 0.34 -14.93
C PHE A 42 -0.88 1.14 -14.27
N VAL A 43 -0.95 2.47 -14.40
CA VAL A 43 0.09 3.38 -13.88
C VAL A 43 -0.44 4.13 -12.69
N LYS A 44 0.29 4.06 -11.58
CA LYS A 44 0.01 4.82 -10.36
C LYS A 44 1.08 5.88 -10.18
N ARG A 45 0.66 7.13 -9.94
CA ARG A 45 1.55 8.23 -9.55
C ARG A 45 1.20 8.75 -8.18
N LEU A 46 2.20 8.91 -7.34
CA LEU A 46 2.05 9.46 -6.01
C LEU A 46 3.23 10.36 -5.66
N SER A 47 2.96 11.35 -4.82
CA SER A 47 3.96 12.26 -4.29
C SER A 47 3.65 12.57 -2.84
N PHE A 48 4.62 13.06 -2.11
CA PHE A 48 4.41 13.52 -0.73
C PHE A 48 3.29 14.58 -0.65
N ALA A 49 3.21 15.48 -1.64
CA ALA A 49 2.19 16.52 -1.67
C ALA A 49 0.77 15.96 -1.86
N SER A 50 0.59 14.93 -2.70
CA SER A 50 -0.72 14.39 -3.03
C SER A 50 -1.17 13.22 -2.14
N ASP A 51 -0.23 12.43 -1.60
CA ASP A 51 -0.54 11.22 -0.84
C ASP A 51 -0.50 11.48 0.68
N TRP A 52 -1.66 11.45 1.32
CA TRP A 52 -1.76 11.71 2.76
C TRP A 52 -1.06 10.65 3.60
N ILE A 53 -0.97 9.39 3.13
CA ILE A 53 -0.26 8.31 3.84
C ILE A 53 1.23 8.61 3.87
N MET A 54 1.80 9.10 2.75
CA MET A 54 3.19 9.54 2.72
C MET A 54 3.43 10.67 3.71
N ARG A 55 2.55 11.69 3.76
CA ARG A 55 2.66 12.78 4.75
C ARG A 55 2.56 12.26 6.18
N ALA A 56 1.53 11.49 6.48
CA ALA A 56 1.27 10.96 7.81
C ALA A 56 2.36 10.00 8.31
N SER A 57 3.04 9.28 7.42
CA SER A 57 4.16 8.38 7.75
C SER A 57 5.53 9.06 7.68
N GLY A 58 5.59 10.32 7.24
CA GLY A 58 6.87 11.01 6.99
C GLY A 58 7.69 10.36 5.87
N ASP A 59 7.03 9.81 4.84
CA ASP A 59 7.71 9.14 3.74
C ASP A 59 8.18 10.14 2.66
N HIS A 60 9.26 10.85 2.95
CA HIS A 60 9.90 11.78 2.01
C HIS A 60 10.82 11.10 0.99
N VAL A 61 11.04 9.78 1.12
CA VAL A 61 12.01 9.03 0.31
C VAL A 61 11.36 8.03 -0.64
N CYS A 62 10.03 7.96 -0.64
CA CYS A 62 9.27 7.00 -1.44
C CYS A 62 9.71 5.54 -1.16
N ARG A 63 9.44 5.04 0.07
CA ARG A 63 9.87 3.71 0.54
C ARG A 63 9.51 2.57 -0.41
N GLN A 64 8.40 2.68 -1.14
CA GLN A 64 8.04 1.72 -2.19
C GLN A 64 9.13 1.62 -3.27
N TYR A 65 9.75 2.76 -3.62
CA TYR A 65 10.86 2.78 -4.58
C TYR A 65 12.13 2.14 -4.01
N LEU A 66 12.40 2.35 -2.71
CA LEU A 66 13.54 1.70 -2.05
C LEU A 66 13.39 0.17 -2.02
N VAL A 67 12.17 -0.34 -1.73
CA VAL A 67 11.85 -1.77 -1.79
C VAL A 67 12.10 -2.32 -3.20
N TRP A 68 11.68 -1.60 -4.24
CA TRP A 68 11.93 -1.97 -5.64
C TRP A 68 13.40 -1.98 -5.97
N GLN A 69 14.15 -0.92 -5.63
CA GLN A 69 15.59 -0.81 -5.91
C GLN A 69 16.41 -1.89 -5.20
N ALA A 70 16.02 -2.25 -3.99
CA ALA A 70 16.67 -3.30 -3.22
C ALA A 70 16.36 -4.72 -3.72
N GLY A 71 15.47 -4.88 -4.70
CA GLY A 71 15.08 -6.20 -5.23
C GLY A 71 14.20 -7.02 -4.29
N ILE A 72 13.73 -6.46 -3.19
CA ILE A 72 12.95 -7.17 -2.16
C ILE A 72 11.64 -7.75 -2.73
N MET A 73 11.06 -7.10 -3.74
CA MET A 73 9.86 -7.61 -4.39
C MET A 73 10.10 -8.94 -5.12
N ASP A 74 11.30 -9.14 -5.67
CA ASP A 74 11.68 -10.36 -6.37
C ASP A 74 11.93 -11.54 -5.41
N GLU A 75 12.11 -11.25 -4.12
CA GLU A 75 12.25 -12.24 -3.04
C GLU A 75 10.90 -12.75 -2.51
N SER A 76 9.79 -12.21 -3.01
CA SER A 76 8.46 -12.64 -2.60
C SER A 76 8.23 -14.13 -2.88
N PRO A 77 7.50 -14.86 -1.99
CA PRO A 77 7.24 -16.28 -2.21
C PRO A 77 6.45 -16.49 -3.50
N SER A 78 6.67 -17.61 -4.18
CA SER A 78 6.11 -17.92 -5.51
C SER A 78 4.57 -17.90 -5.59
N CYS A 79 3.89 -17.94 -4.46
CA CYS A 79 2.44 -17.79 -4.39
C CYS A 79 1.96 -16.33 -4.47
N ILE A 80 2.91 -15.37 -4.45
CA ILE A 80 2.62 -13.93 -4.58
C ILE A 80 3.29 -13.44 -5.87
N ASP A 81 2.47 -13.06 -6.82
CA ASP A 81 2.90 -12.45 -8.06
C ASP A 81 2.61 -10.95 -7.99
N HIS A 82 3.63 -10.14 -7.73
CA HIS A 82 3.48 -8.70 -7.76
C HIS A 82 3.29 -8.20 -9.20
N ALA A 83 2.34 -7.29 -9.40
CA ALA A 83 2.03 -6.79 -10.74
C ALA A 83 3.04 -5.75 -11.27
N VAL A 84 3.96 -5.26 -10.44
CA VAL A 84 4.89 -4.17 -10.80
C VAL A 84 5.89 -4.64 -11.86
N VAL A 85 6.02 -3.87 -12.94
CA VAL A 85 6.94 -4.14 -14.06
C VAL A 85 8.02 -3.09 -14.22
N ALA A 86 7.77 -1.87 -13.71
CA ALA A 86 8.74 -0.79 -13.71
C ALA A 86 8.39 0.25 -12.64
N MET A 87 9.41 0.91 -12.11
CA MET A 87 9.25 2.11 -11.29
C MET A 87 10.17 3.22 -11.77
N GLY A 88 9.80 4.45 -11.47
CA GLY A 88 10.62 5.64 -11.69
C GLY A 88 10.35 6.68 -10.62
N LEU A 89 11.38 7.39 -10.21
CA LEU A 89 11.30 8.48 -9.25
C LEU A 89 11.85 9.75 -9.91
N ASP A 90 11.00 10.75 -10.04
CA ASP A 90 11.34 12.05 -10.57
C ASP A 90 11.33 13.10 -9.45
N GLY A 91 12.35 13.94 -9.36
CA GLY A 91 12.50 14.90 -8.28
C GLY A 91 13.14 14.31 -7.01
N VAL A 92 13.21 15.12 -5.95
CA VAL A 92 13.83 14.76 -4.68
C VAL A 92 13.02 15.28 -3.49
N GLY A 93 13.08 14.58 -2.37
CA GLY A 93 12.40 14.97 -1.11
C GLY A 93 10.88 15.10 -1.29
N SER A 94 10.31 16.21 -0.82
CA SER A 94 8.87 16.48 -0.90
C SER A 94 8.33 16.66 -2.33
N ASP A 95 9.20 16.99 -3.27
CA ASP A 95 8.84 17.22 -4.69
C ASP A 95 8.97 15.94 -5.52
N ALA A 96 9.43 14.85 -4.91
CA ALA A 96 9.55 13.57 -5.58
C ALA A 96 8.18 13.04 -6.01
N VAL A 97 8.11 12.58 -7.26
CA VAL A 97 6.95 11.90 -7.83
C VAL A 97 7.35 10.47 -8.17
N LEU A 98 6.76 9.51 -7.47
CA LEU A 98 6.92 8.10 -7.75
C LEU A 98 5.91 7.65 -8.82
N THR A 99 6.43 7.09 -9.90
CA THR A 99 5.65 6.43 -10.95
C THR A 99 5.81 4.92 -10.83
N ILE A 100 4.72 4.21 -10.64
CA ILE A 100 4.67 2.73 -10.57
C ILE A 100 3.89 2.24 -11.78
N VAL A 101 4.52 1.42 -12.61
CA VAL A 101 3.88 0.77 -13.76
C VAL A 101 3.61 -0.68 -13.40
N MET A 102 2.37 -1.10 -13.53
CA MET A 102 1.89 -2.43 -13.18
C MET A 102 1.21 -3.08 -14.38
N ARG A 103 1.25 -4.41 -14.45
CA ARG A 103 0.35 -5.14 -15.35
C ARG A 103 -1.10 -4.81 -14.99
N ASP A 104 -1.99 -4.75 -15.98
CA ASP A 104 -3.42 -4.61 -15.70
C ASP A 104 -3.94 -5.94 -15.15
N VAL A 105 -4.23 -5.97 -13.85
CA VAL A 105 -4.77 -7.13 -13.13
C VAL A 105 -6.25 -6.97 -12.81
N GLY A 106 -6.94 -6.03 -13.47
CA GLY A 106 -8.34 -5.72 -13.21
C GLY A 106 -9.28 -6.92 -13.25
N GLY A 107 -8.97 -7.93 -14.09
CA GLY A 107 -9.75 -9.18 -14.17
C GLY A 107 -9.60 -10.11 -12.96
N PHE A 108 -8.70 -9.83 -12.02
CA PHE A 108 -8.41 -10.66 -10.84
C PHE A 108 -8.74 -9.95 -9.52
N LEU A 109 -9.38 -8.79 -9.58
CA LEU A 109 -9.74 -8.05 -8.39
C LEU A 109 -10.82 -8.79 -7.58
N VAL A 110 -10.77 -8.62 -6.27
CA VAL A 110 -11.85 -9.05 -5.38
C VAL A 110 -13.13 -8.27 -5.70
N PRO A 111 -14.32 -8.81 -5.36
CA PRO A 111 -15.57 -8.08 -5.55
C PRO A 111 -15.52 -6.69 -4.87
N PRO A 112 -16.07 -5.65 -5.50
CA PRO A 112 -16.04 -4.29 -4.94
C PRO A 112 -16.95 -4.15 -3.72
N GLY A 113 -16.65 -3.16 -2.88
CA GLY A 113 -17.47 -2.78 -1.74
C GLY A 113 -17.53 -3.86 -0.64
N ASP A 114 -18.72 -4.04 -0.08
CA ASP A 114 -18.99 -4.97 1.02
C ASP A 114 -19.38 -6.39 0.55
N ALA A 115 -19.16 -6.71 -0.73
CA ALA A 115 -19.44 -8.05 -1.23
C ALA A 115 -18.55 -9.09 -0.53
N MET A 116 -19.17 -10.20 -0.16
CA MET A 116 -18.49 -11.25 0.60
C MET A 116 -17.46 -11.97 -0.27
N VAL A 117 -16.22 -12.02 0.19
CA VAL A 117 -15.16 -12.83 -0.43
C VAL A 117 -15.44 -14.31 -0.12
N PRO A 118 -15.44 -15.22 -1.12
CA PRO A 118 -15.63 -16.65 -0.87
C PRO A 118 -14.64 -17.21 0.15
N ALA A 119 -15.10 -18.09 1.04
CA ALA A 119 -14.28 -18.61 2.14
C ALA A 119 -12.96 -19.26 1.67
N GLY A 120 -12.97 -19.97 0.54
CA GLY A 120 -11.76 -20.55 -0.05
C GLY A 120 -10.76 -19.50 -0.52
N GLN A 121 -11.23 -18.40 -1.12
CA GLN A 121 -10.38 -17.29 -1.53
C GLN A 121 -9.80 -16.56 -0.31
N HIS A 122 -10.63 -16.37 0.73
CA HIS A 122 -10.17 -15.76 1.99
C HIS A 122 -9.09 -16.60 2.68
N ALA A 123 -9.27 -17.94 2.74
CA ALA A 123 -8.26 -18.85 3.26
C ALA A 123 -6.96 -18.79 2.44
N GLY A 124 -7.06 -18.68 1.10
CA GLY A 124 -5.92 -18.45 0.22
C GLY A 124 -5.14 -17.18 0.56
N PHE A 125 -5.82 -16.07 0.78
CA PHE A 125 -5.17 -14.81 1.20
C PHE A 125 -4.40 -14.95 2.50
N ILE A 126 -4.98 -15.60 3.51
CA ILE A 126 -4.32 -15.82 4.80
C ILE A 126 -3.07 -16.69 4.62
N THR A 127 -3.17 -17.77 3.82
CA THR A 127 -2.04 -18.65 3.54
C THR A 127 -0.90 -17.91 2.82
N HIS A 128 -1.22 -17.09 1.81
CA HIS A 128 -0.22 -16.30 1.10
C HIS A 128 0.40 -15.21 1.98
N MET A 129 -0.38 -14.58 2.84
CA MET A 129 0.15 -13.65 3.85
C MET A 129 1.09 -14.33 4.84
N ALA A 130 0.77 -15.54 5.30
CA ALA A 130 1.64 -16.32 6.17
C ALA A 130 2.97 -16.68 5.45
N ALA A 131 2.90 -17.06 4.16
CA ALA A 131 4.08 -17.33 3.35
C ALA A 131 4.96 -16.07 3.20
N LEU A 132 4.36 -14.90 2.93
CA LEU A 132 5.08 -13.63 2.85
C LEU A 132 5.79 -13.31 4.18
N HIS A 133 5.08 -13.39 5.29
CA HIS A 133 5.65 -13.13 6.60
C HIS A 133 6.76 -14.13 6.95
N SER A 134 6.61 -15.40 6.57
CA SER A 134 7.64 -16.42 6.78
C SER A 134 8.90 -16.15 5.95
N THR A 135 8.74 -15.68 4.70
CA THR A 135 9.88 -15.34 3.82
C THR A 135 10.74 -14.22 4.42
N PHE A 136 10.08 -13.22 5.03
CA PHE A 136 10.77 -12.07 5.63
C PHE A 136 10.84 -12.13 7.16
N TRP A 137 10.67 -13.32 7.75
CA TRP A 137 10.87 -13.52 9.19
C TRP A 137 12.34 -13.27 9.53
N ASP A 138 12.61 -12.50 10.55
CA ASP A 138 13.97 -12.07 10.94
C ASP A 138 14.71 -11.21 9.87
N TRP A 139 14.01 -10.70 8.85
CA TRP A 139 14.61 -9.78 7.90
C TRP A 139 15.01 -8.46 8.59
N ASP A 140 16.27 -8.07 8.44
CA ASP A 140 16.78 -6.83 9.02
C ASP A 140 16.59 -5.65 8.05
N ASP A 141 15.94 -4.59 8.52
CA ASP A 141 15.62 -3.42 7.72
C ASP A 141 16.85 -2.55 7.43
N GLN A 142 17.41 -2.71 6.25
CA GLN A 142 18.54 -1.92 5.75
C GLN A 142 18.10 -0.69 4.93
N ILE A 143 16.82 -0.51 4.67
CA ILE A 143 16.30 0.54 3.78
C ILE A 143 15.39 1.56 4.47
N GLY A 144 15.13 1.40 5.76
CA GLY A 144 14.35 2.36 6.56
C GLY A 144 12.85 2.32 6.27
N LEU A 145 12.24 1.14 6.33
CA LEU A 145 10.79 0.96 6.17
C LEU A 145 10.01 1.63 7.32
N THR A 146 8.73 1.83 7.08
CA THR A 146 7.83 2.36 8.11
C THR A 146 7.73 1.38 9.28
N THR A 147 8.17 1.81 10.45
CA THR A 147 8.09 1.00 11.67
C THR A 147 6.64 0.74 12.08
N MET A 148 6.42 -0.32 12.88
CA MET A 148 5.11 -0.62 13.44
C MET A 148 4.56 0.56 14.27
N ALA A 149 5.42 1.24 15.02
CA ALA A 149 5.03 2.42 15.79
C ALA A 149 4.53 3.56 14.90
N GLN A 150 5.20 3.84 13.79
CA GLN A 150 4.75 4.82 12.79
C GLN A 150 3.43 4.39 12.14
N ARG A 151 3.26 3.10 11.83
CA ARG A 151 2.00 2.55 11.27
C ARG A 151 0.82 2.74 12.22
N ILE A 152 0.99 2.46 13.50
CA ILE A 152 -0.06 2.66 14.50
C ILE A 152 -0.40 4.14 14.64
N ARG A 153 0.57 5.04 14.55
CA ARG A 153 0.35 6.48 14.65
C ARG A 153 -0.30 7.11 13.44
N LEU A 154 -0.40 6.43 12.30
CA LEU A 154 -1.09 6.97 11.12
C LEU A 154 -2.50 7.48 11.42
N PHE A 155 -3.21 6.82 12.34
CA PHE A 155 -4.58 7.16 12.73
C PHE A 155 -4.68 7.91 14.07
N ALA A 156 -3.56 8.37 14.60
CA ALA A 156 -3.56 9.18 15.83
C ALA A 156 -4.19 10.56 15.57
N PRO A 157 -4.90 11.15 16.55
CA PRO A 157 -5.57 12.42 16.37
C PRO A 157 -4.66 13.55 15.90
N ASP A 158 -3.43 13.61 16.39
CA ASP A 158 -2.40 14.59 16.01
C ASP A 158 -1.92 14.41 14.57
N THR A 159 -1.93 13.19 14.05
CA THR A 159 -1.58 12.89 12.66
C THR A 159 -2.72 13.22 11.68
N ILE A 160 -3.97 12.97 12.11
CA ILE A 160 -5.16 13.16 11.26
C ILE A 160 -5.60 14.63 11.21
N ALA A 161 -5.45 15.36 12.29
CA ALA A 161 -5.96 16.74 12.40
C ALA A 161 -5.51 17.69 11.26
N PRO A 162 -4.25 17.68 10.81
CA PRO A 162 -3.82 18.49 9.66
C PRO A 162 -4.54 18.12 8.35
N GLU A 163 -4.79 16.84 8.13
CA GLU A 163 -5.45 16.34 6.91
C GLU A 163 -6.93 16.75 6.84
N LEU A 164 -7.58 16.94 7.99
CA LEU A 164 -8.99 17.40 8.06
C LEU A 164 -9.14 18.87 7.68
N THR A 165 -8.06 19.63 7.65
CA THR A 165 -8.05 21.06 7.26
C THR A 165 -7.59 21.25 5.81
N ALA A 166 -7.23 20.18 5.11
CA ALA A 166 -6.84 20.23 3.71
C ALA A 166 -8.02 20.65 2.82
N ALA A 167 -7.73 21.26 1.66
CA ALA A 167 -8.75 21.66 0.70
C ALA A 167 -9.59 20.46 0.21
N GLU A 168 -8.96 19.29 0.12
CA GLU A 168 -9.63 18.00 -0.15
C GLU A 168 -9.29 17.05 0.99
N VAL A 169 -10.27 16.71 1.80
CA VAL A 169 -10.10 15.84 2.97
C VAL A 169 -10.03 14.38 2.52
N PRO A 170 -8.93 13.66 2.82
CA PRO A 170 -8.82 12.25 2.47
C PRO A 170 -9.94 11.42 3.14
N PRO A 171 -10.65 10.55 2.39
CA PRO A 171 -11.79 9.78 2.94
C PRO A 171 -11.42 8.95 4.17
N VAL A 172 -10.21 8.39 4.21
CA VAL A 172 -9.73 7.60 5.34
C VAL A 172 -9.50 8.47 6.58
N ALA A 173 -8.95 9.67 6.42
CA ALA A 173 -8.77 10.62 7.52
C ALA A 173 -10.14 11.07 8.09
N ALA A 174 -11.10 11.36 7.22
CA ALA A 174 -12.46 11.70 7.61
C ALA A 174 -13.13 10.55 8.40
N THR A 175 -13.01 9.31 7.94
CA THR A 175 -13.56 8.12 8.62
C THR A 175 -12.89 7.90 9.97
N ALA A 176 -11.56 8.00 10.06
CA ALA A 176 -10.84 7.84 11.32
C ALA A 176 -11.24 8.90 12.35
N ALA A 177 -11.43 10.16 11.93
CA ALA A 177 -11.90 11.22 12.79
C ALA A 177 -13.34 10.98 13.30
N ALA A 178 -14.23 10.46 12.45
CA ALA A 178 -15.60 10.12 12.82
C ALA A 178 -15.65 8.99 13.85
N THR A 179 -14.87 7.92 13.66
CA THR A 179 -14.80 6.79 14.61
C THR A 179 -14.15 7.18 15.93
N GLY A 180 -13.14 8.04 15.92
CA GLY A 180 -12.53 8.59 17.14
C GLY A 180 -13.48 9.45 17.98
N ARG A 181 -14.46 10.14 17.37
CA ARG A 181 -15.51 10.90 18.05
C ARG A 181 -16.66 10.03 18.58
N ALA A 182 -16.90 8.88 17.99
CA ALA A 182 -17.99 7.97 18.38
C ALA A 182 -17.75 7.22 19.70
N GLY A 183 -16.70 7.54 20.44
CA GLY A 183 -16.33 6.88 21.69
C GLY A 183 -15.57 5.58 21.44
N ARG A 184 -14.51 5.38 22.18
CA ARG A 184 -13.77 4.11 22.16
C ARG A 184 -14.75 2.97 22.47
N PRO A 185 -14.96 1.99 21.59
CA PRO A 185 -15.60 0.77 22.04
C PRO A 185 -14.74 0.22 23.18
N SER A 186 -15.34 0.02 24.34
CA SER A 186 -14.66 -0.62 25.46
C SER A 186 -14.28 -2.01 24.97
N LEU A 187 -13.00 -2.19 24.68
CA LEU A 187 -12.48 -3.53 24.38
C LEU A 187 -12.88 -4.44 25.56
N PRO A 188 -13.54 -5.59 25.31
CA PRO A 188 -13.82 -6.52 26.36
C PRO A 188 -12.50 -6.85 27.05
N ARG A 189 -12.43 -6.68 28.37
CA ARG A 189 -11.27 -7.09 29.15
C ARG A 189 -11.03 -8.55 28.84
N LEU A 190 -9.91 -8.87 28.20
CA LEU A 190 -9.42 -10.23 28.13
C LEU A 190 -9.33 -10.74 29.57
N GLN A 191 -10.28 -11.58 29.97
CA GLN A 191 -10.20 -12.29 31.24
C GLN A 191 -8.94 -13.15 31.18
N ARG A 192 -7.97 -12.85 32.04
CA ARG A 192 -6.81 -13.72 32.21
C ARG A 192 -7.34 -15.11 32.52
N ALA A 193 -6.97 -16.08 31.68
CA ALA A 193 -7.23 -17.48 32.01
C ALA A 193 -6.69 -17.78 33.43
N PRO A 194 -7.41 -18.48 34.26
CA PRO A 194 -6.92 -18.85 35.59
C PRO A 194 -5.63 -19.65 35.43
N SER A 195 -4.58 -19.22 36.12
CA SER A 195 -3.31 -19.94 36.19
C SER A 195 -3.57 -21.37 36.68
N ALA A 196 -3.08 -22.36 35.94
CA ALA A 196 -3.14 -23.75 36.34
C ALA A 196 -2.47 -23.94 37.71
N PRO A 197 -3.03 -24.77 38.60
CA PRO A 197 -2.42 -25.05 39.90
C PRO A 197 -1.06 -25.76 39.70
N PRO A 198 -0.10 -25.57 40.59
CA PRO A 198 1.18 -26.27 40.52
C PRO A 198 0.96 -27.79 40.66
N SER A 199 1.53 -28.53 39.73
CA SER A 199 1.59 -30.02 39.81
C SER A 199 2.41 -30.43 41.02
N ARG A 200 1.82 -31.29 41.85
CA ARG A 200 2.53 -31.98 42.97
C ARG A 200 3.44 -33.07 42.43
#